data_53ab4758de5cbe7bec99ae0f31f2d356
#
_entry.id   53ab4758de5cbe7bec99ae0f31f2d356
#
_cell.length_a   1.000
_cell.length_b   1.000
_cell.length_c   1.000
_cell.angle_alpha   90.00
_cell.angle_beta   90.00
_cell.angle_gamma   90.00
#
_symmetry.space_group_name_H-M   'P 1'
#
loop_
_entity.id
_entity.type
_entity.pdbx_description
1 polymer ?
#
loop_
_entity_poly.entity_id
_entity_poly.type
_entity_poly.pdbx_seq_one_letter_code
_entity_poly.pdbx_strand_id
1 'polypeptide(L)'
;MYQSGALWSSMTLRENVALPLEQYTDLPAGQIRDIAELKLALVGLAGFGDYYPAEISGGMRKRVGVARAMALDPQTLFFDEPSAGLDPISARRLDDLILELRDSLGTTMVVISHELESIFRIGDDSVFLDADSKTMLTTGSPRELRAHSEIAQVRAFLNRGETNDDADRA
;
A
#
# COMPACT_ATOMS: atom_id res chain seq x y z
N MET A 1 -6.24 -3.13 2.59
CA MET A 1 -5.95 -1.97 3.50
C MET A 1 -6.73 -0.78 2.99
N TYR A 2 -7.52 -0.11 3.80
CA TYR A 2 -8.28 1.08 3.42
C TYR A 2 -7.40 2.33 3.34
N GLN A 3 -7.78 3.33 2.57
CA GLN A 3 -7.05 4.55 2.24
C GLN A 3 -6.42 5.28 3.45
N SER A 4 -7.12 5.38 4.59
CA SER A 4 -6.62 6.06 5.81
C SER A 4 -5.91 5.13 6.81
N GLY A 5 -5.65 3.86 6.44
CA GLY A 5 -5.20 2.83 7.38
C GLY A 5 -6.32 2.30 8.28
N ALA A 6 -7.41 3.05 8.46
CA ALA A 6 -8.63 2.72 9.22
C ALA A 6 -8.34 2.09 10.60
N LEU A 7 -7.35 2.63 11.33
CA LEU A 7 -7.03 2.15 12.67
C LEU A 7 -8.09 2.62 13.68
N TRP A 8 -8.40 1.75 14.65
CA TRP A 8 -9.22 2.11 15.77
C TRP A 8 -8.43 3.02 16.72
N SER A 9 -8.89 4.26 16.88
CA SER A 9 -8.19 5.29 17.67
C SER A 9 -8.14 4.99 19.18
N SER A 10 -9.08 4.19 19.69
CA SER A 10 -9.16 3.74 21.07
C SER A 10 -8.33 2.51 21.40
N MET A 11 -7.68 1.92 20.40
CA MET A 11 -6.81 0.75 20.52
C MET A 11 -5.36 1.13 20.30
N THR A 12 -4.45 0.48 21.02
CA THR A 12 -3.01 0.56 20.75
C THR A 12 -2.68 -0.02 19.36
N LEU A 13 -1.46 0.19 18.88
CA LEU A 13 -1.03 -0.38 17.58
C LEU A 13 -1.03 -1.91 17.62
N ARG A 14 -0.59 -2.50 18.72
CA ARG A 14 -0.63 -3.96 18.93
C ARG A 14 -2.06 -4.48 18.87
N GLU A 15 -2.99 -3.88 19.59
CA GLU A 15 -4.40 -4.26 19.60
C GLU A 15 -5.04 -4.14 18.21
N ASN A 16 -4.71 -3.07 17.46
CA ASN A 16 -5.16 -2.93 16.08
C ASN A 16 -4.69 -4.09 15.18
N VAL A 17 -3.44 -4.54 15.35
CA VAL A 17 -2.88 -5.66 14.56
C VAL A 17 -3.41 -7.00 15.06
N ALA A 18 -3.64 -7.15 16.37
CA ALA A 18 -4.18 -8.36 17.00
C ALA A 18 -5.64 -8.63 16.61
N LEU A 19 -6.43 -7.58 16.36
CA LEU A 19 -7.88 -7.68 16.16
C LEU A 19 -8.32 -8.74 15.13
N PRO A 20 -7.73 -8.86 13.93
CA PRO A 20 -8.08 -9.94 13.00
C PRO A 20 -7.77 -11.34 13.55
N LEU A 21 -6.68 -11.49 14.29
CA LEU A 21 -6.29 -12.77 14.91
C LEU A 21 -7.30 -13.19 15.97
N GLU A 22 -7.73 -12.25 16.83
CA GLU A 22 -8.75 -12.49 17.86
C GLU A 22 -10.10 -12.89 17.28
N GLN A 23 -10.46 -12.35 16.11
CA GLN A 23 -11.75 -12.58 15.49
C GLN A 23 -11.81 -13.84 14.63
N TYR A 24 -10.70 -14.26 14.04
CA TYR A 24 -10.71 -15.30 13.01
C TYR A 24 -9.83 -16.52 13.36
N THR A 25 -9.27 -16.57 14.57
CA THR A 25 -8.46 -17.72 15.04
C THR A 25 -8.79 -18.09 16.47
N ASP A 26 -8.47 -19.32 16.83
CA ASP A 26 -8.58 -19.82 18.22
C ASP A 26 -7.21 -19.77 18.94
N LEU A 27 -6.31 -18.88 18.52
CA LEU A 27 -4.98 -18.77 19.11
C LEU A 27 -5.03 -18.22 20.54
N PRO A 28 -4.19 -18.73 21.46
CA PRO A 28 -4.06 -18.15 22.79
C PRO A 28 -3.59 -16.70 22.75
N ALA A 29 -4.06 -15.87 23.70
CA ALA A 29 -3.75 -14.43 23.76
C ALA A 29 -2.23 -14.11 23.71
N GLY A 30 -1.39 -14.97 24.31
CA GLY A 30 0.08 -14.83 24.24
C GLY A 30 0.60 -14.94 22.82
N GLN A 31 0.13 -15.93 22.05
CA GLN A 31 0.52 -16.11 20.65
C GLN A 31 0.00 -14.97 19.75
N ILE A 32 -1.22 -14.51 19.97
CA ILE A 32 -1.76 -13.35 19.25
C ILE A 32 -0.88 -12.12 19.47
N ARG A 33 -0.49 -11.88 20.71
CA ARG A 33 0.43 -10.78 21.07
C ARG A 33 1.76 -10.91 20.34
N ASP A 34 2.38 -12.08 20.37
CA ASP A 34 3.70 -12.31 19.74
C ASP A 34 3.61 -12.13 18.21
N ILE A 35 2.54 -12.62 17.58
CA ILE A 35 2.30 -12.40 16.14
C ILE A 35 2.09 -10.93 15.84
N ALA A 36 1.31 -10.21 16.63
CA ALA A 36 1.09 -8.77 16.42
C ALA A 36 2.40 -7.98 16.53
N GLU A 37 3.25 -8.28 17.51
CA GLU A 37 4.58 -7.67 17.64
C GLU A 37 5.48 -7.99 16.46
N LEU A 38 5.48 -9.24 15.99
CA LEU A 38 6.23 -9.64 14.78
C LEU A 38 5.75 -8.84 13.55
N LYS A 39 4.43 -8.70 13.35
CA LYS A 39 3.90 -7.93 12.22
C LYS A 39 4.25 -6.45 12.30
N LEU A 40 4.26 -5.85 13.50
CA LEU A 40 4.75 -4.49 13.71
C LEU A 40 6.25 -4.37 13.40
N ALA A 41 7.05 -5.35 13.81
CA ALA A 41 8.48 -5.37 13.50
C ALA A 41 8.75 -5.45 12.00
N LEU A 42 8.00 -6.28 11.25
CA LEU A 42 8.12 -6.41 9.79
C LEU A 42 7.87 -5.08 9.05
N VAL A 43 7.06 -4.19 9.58
CA VAL A 43 6.83 -2.87 8.99
C VAL A 43 7.72 -1.77 9.62
N GLY A 44 8.79 -2.15 10.34
CA GLY A 44 9.74 -1.24 10.96
C GLY A 44 9.19 -0.46 12.16
N LEU A 45 8.26 -1.07 12.91
CA LEU A 45 7.63 -0.49 14.09
C LEU A 45 7.83 -1.36 15.36
N ALA A 46 8.96 -2.06 15.45
CA ALA A 46 9.34 -2.80 16.67
C ALA A 46 9.38 -1.85 17.89
N GLY A 47 8.75 -2.26 18.98
CA GLY A 47 8.69 -1.47 20.23
C GLY A 47 7.62 -0.37 20.26
N PHE A 48 6.83 -0.20 19.20
CA PHE A 48 5.73 0.77 19.14
C PHE A 48 4.37 0.18 19.51
N GLY A 49 4.30 -1.07 19.93
CA GLY A 49 3.04 -1.80 20.15
C GLY A 49 2.08 -1.11 21.12
N ASP A 50 2.59 -0.45 22.15
CA ASP A 50 1.79 0.20 23.20
C ASP A 50 1.37 1.66 22.87
N TYR A 51 1.81 2.21 21.74
CA TYR A 51 1.38 3.53 21.28
C TYR A 51 -0.02 3.51 20.70
N TYR A 52 -0.70 4.64 20.73
CA TYR A 52 -1.99 4.87 20.07
C TYR A 52 -1.79 5.53 18.70
N PRO A 53 -2.77 5.37 17.77
CA PRO A 53 -2.68 5.99 16.45
C PRO A 53 -2.49 7.51 16.44
N ALA A 54 -2.95 8.20 17.50
CA ALA A 54 -2.79 9.65 17.65
C ALA A 54 -1.34 10.08 17.99
N GLU A 55 -0.52 9.18 18.50
CA GLU A 55 0.84 9.46 18.96
C GLU A 55 1.91 9.25 17.89
N ILE A 56 1.52 8.79 16.69
CA ILE A 56 2.43 8.41 15.60
C ILE A 56 2.17 9.21 14.32
N SER A 57 3.15 9.28 13.44
CA SER A 57 3.05 9.96 12.15
C SER A 57 2.05 9.31 11.18
N GLY A 58 1.63 10.05 10.14
CA GLY A 58 0.77 9.53 9.08
C GLY A 58 1.36 8.29 8.37
N GLY A 59 2.65 8.34 8.05
CA GLY A 59 3.36 7.21 7.45
C GLY A 59 3.44 6.00 8.39
N MET A 60 3.63 6.21 9.68
CA MET A 60 3.58 5.12 10.67
C MET A 60 2.19 4.50 10.73
N ARG A 61 1.11 5.32 10.74
CA ARG A 61 -0.27 4.79 10.69
C ARG A 61 -0.53 3.92 9.46
N LYS A 62 -0.04 4.32 8.30
CA LYS A 62 -0.14 3.51 7.07
C LYS A 62 0.56 2.17 7.23
N ARG A 63 1.77 2.15 7.79
CA ARG A 63 2.54 0.92 8.05
C ARG A 63 1.84 -0.01 9.05
N VAL A 64 1.22 0.52 10.11
CA VAL A 64 0.37 -0.31 11.01
C VAL A 64 -0.82 -0.90 10.26
N GLY A 65 -1.44 -0.14 9.36
CA GLY A 65 -2.51 -0.65 8.49
C GLY A 65 -2.04 -1.82 7.61
N VAL A 66 -0.80 -1.77 7.11
CA VAL A 66 -0.16 -2.90 6.41
C VAL A 66 0.03 -4.10 7.35
N ALA A 67 0.62 -3.88 8.54
CA ALA A 67 0.81 -4.93 9.54
C ALA A 67 -0.50 -5.64 9.90
N ARG A 68 -1.58 -4.87 10.13
CA ARG A 68 -2.90 -5.43 10.39
C ARG A 68 -3.47 -6.23 9.22
N ALA A 69 -3.30 -5.74 7.98
CA ALA A 69 -3.74 -6.46 6.79
C ALA A 69 -3.01 -7.79 6.59
N MET A 70 -1.76 -7.89 7.08
CA MET A 70 -0.94 -9.10 7.03
C MET A 70 -1.11 -10.03 8.24
N ALA A 71 -1.92 -9.67 9.24
CA ALA A 71 -2.01 -10.42 10.51
C ALA A 71 -2.32 -11.90 10.32
N LEU A 72 -3.17 -12.24 9.34
CA LEU A 72 -3.61 -13.60 9.02
C LEU A 72 -2.79 -14.29 7.91
N ASP A 73 -1.63 -13.77 7.55
CA ASP A 73 -0.77 -14.28 6.46
C ASP A 73 -1.54 -14.57 5.15
N PRO A 74 -2.27 -13.59 4.60
CA PRO A 74 -3.06 -13.80 3.40
C PRO A 74 -2.16 -14.00 2.16
N GLN A 75 -2.62 -14.81 1.20
CA GLN A 75 -1.94 -15.00 -0.08
C GLN A 75 -2.03 -13.77 -0.99
N THR A 76 -3.03 -12.91 -0.79
CA THR A 76 -3.24 -11.70 -1.57
C THR A 76 -3.60 -10.53 -0.65
N LEU A 77 -2.92 -9.41 -0.83
CA LEU A 77 -3.16 -8.15 -0.13
C LEU A 77 -3.71 -7.10 -1.09
N PHE A 78 -4.75 -6.40 -0.67
CA PHE A 78 -5.34 -5.29 -1.41
C PHE A 78 -5.01 -3.98 -0.70
N PHE A 79 -4.45 -3.02 -1.45
CA PHE A 79 -4.16 -1.67 -0.99
C PHE A 79 -4.99 -0.68 -1.80
N ASP A 80 -5.69 0.20 -1.09
CA ASP A 80 -6.47 1.28 -1.69
C ASP A 80 -5.79 2.61 -1.36
N GLU A 81 -5.16 3.23 -2.37
CA GLU A 81 -4.40 4.48 -2.28
C GLU A 81 -3.44 4.51 -1.07
N PRO A 82 -2.48 3.57 -0.96
CA PRO A 82 -1.66 3.42 0.24
C PRO A 82 -0.79 4.66 0.53
N SER A 83 -0.28 5.34 -0.49
CA SER A 83 0.59 6.52 -0.38
C SER A 83 -0.18 7.85 -0.27
N ALA A 84 -1.51 7.85 -0.51
CA ALA A 84 -2.29 9.08 -0.50
C ALA A 84 -2.16 9.87 0.81
N GLY A 85 -1.87 11.17 0.68
CA GLY A 85 -1.71 12.09 1.81
C GLY A 85 -0.39 11.99 2.56
N LEU A 86 0.58 11.24 2.03
CA LEU A 86 1.95 11.22 2.54
C LEU A 86 2.82 12.25 1.78
N ASP A 87 3.87 12.71 2.45
CA ASP A 87 4.95 13.42 1.78
C ASP A 87 5.73 12.46 0.86
N PRO A 88 6.45 12.96 -0.18
CA PRO A 88 7.12 12.11 -1.16
C PRO A 88 8.13 11.12 -0.55
N ILE A 89 8.82 11.51 0.54
CA ILE A 89 9.79 10.62 1.20
C ILE A 89 9.07 9.48 1.91
N SER A 90 7.98 9.79 2.62
CA SER A 90 7.16 8.79 3.32
C SER A 90 6.45 7.86 2.36
N ALA A 91 5.95 8.36 1.21
CA ALA A 91 5.35 7.58 0.15
C ALA A 91 6.36 6.56 -0.41
N ARG A 92 7.57 7.04 -0.76
CA ARG A 92 8.65 6.19 -1.27
C ARG A 92 9.06 5.09 -0.28
N ARG A 93 9.14 5.41 1.02
CA ARG A 93 9.42 4.41 2.07
C ARG A 93 8.33 3.36 2.19
N LEU A 94 7.07 3.73 1.95
CA LEU A 94 5.95 2.78 1.93
C LEU A 94 6.01 1.88 0.70
N ASP A 95 6.36 2.42 -0.46
CA ASP A 95 6.58 1.63 -1.69
C ASP A 95 7.72 0.62 -1.51
N ASP A 96 8.84 1.06 -0.93
CA ASP A 96 9.97 0.17 -0.61
C ASP A 96 9.55 -0.97 0.32
N LEU A 97 8.76 -0.67 1.35
CA LEU A 97 8.21 -1.67 2.26
C LEU A 97 7.29 -2.66 1.53
N ILE A 98 6.42 -2.19 0.62
CA ILE A 98 5.54 -3.06 -0.17
C ILE A 98 6.36 -4.03 -1.01
N LEU A 99 7.43 -3.55 -1.68
CA LEU A 99 8.34 -4.39 -2.46
C LEU A 99 9.06 -5.43 -1.57
N GLU A 100 9.61 -4.99 -0.43
CA GLU A 100 10.30 -5.86 0.51
C GLU A 100 9.38 -6.98 1.03
N LEU A 101 8.14 -6.64 1.40
CA LEU A 101 7.15 -7.61 1.86
C LEU A 101 6.73 -8.58 0.75
N ARG A 102 6.53 -8.08 -0.48
CA ARG A 102 6.24 -8.92 -1.65
C ARG A 102 7.33 -9.97 -1.84
N ASP A 103 8.57 -9.52 -1.88
CA ASP A 103 9.72 -10.38 -2.19
C ASP A 103 10.04 -11.36 -1.05
N SER A 104 9.86 -10.92 0.20
CA SER A 104 10.14 -11.76 1.39
C SER A 104 9.04 -12.79 1.67
N LEU A 105 7.78 -12.44 1.43
CA LEU A 105 6.62 -13.28 1.79
C LEU A 105 6.04 -14.04 0.60
N GLY A 106 6.40 -13.69 -0.64
CA GLY A 106 5.81 -14.25 -1.85
C GLY A 106 4.31 -13.94 -2.00
N THR A 107 3.82 -12.88 -1.35
CA THR A 107 2.41 -12.48 -1.34
C THR A 107 2.08 -11.65 -2.57
N THR A 108 0.94 -11.92 -3.21
CA THR A 108 0.43 -11.07 -4.30
C THR A 108 -0.08 -9.75 -3.74
N MET A 109 0.42 -8.63 -4.27
CA MET A 109 0.00 -7.29 -3.89
C MET A 109 -0.87 -6.67 -4.99
N VAL A 110 -2.12 -6.33 -4.68
CA VAL A 110 -3.01 -5.59 -5.59
C VAL A 110 -3.13 -4.17 -5.06
N VAL A 111 -2.61 -3.19 -5.81
CA VAL A 111 -2.54 -1.80 -5.39
C VAL A 111 -3.40 -0.94 -6.31
N ILE A 112 -4.37 -0.25 -5.75
CA ILE A 112 -5.14 0.78 -6.45
C ILE A 112 -4.45 2.11 -6.18
N SER A 113 -4.00 2.80 -7.21
CA SER A 113 -3.35 4.10 -7.08
C SER A 113 -3.48 4.93 -8.35
N HIS A 114 -3.42 6.24 -8.17
CA HIS A 114 -3.26 7.23 -9.24
C HIS A 114 -1.92 7.97 -9.18
N GLU A 115 -1.06 7.60 -8.23
CA GLU A 115 0.28 8.17 -8.05
C GLU A 115 1.27 7.51 -9.00
N LEU A 116 1.69 8.23 -10.06
CA LEU A 116 2.54 7.67 -11.12
C LEU A 116 3.88 7.16 -10.61
N GLU A 117 4.51 7.85 -9.67
CA GLU A 117 5.80 7.42 -9.10
C GLU A 117 5.66 6.04 -8.46
N SER A 118 4.64 5.82 -7.62
CA SER A 118 4.34 4.51 -7.02
C SER A 118 4.02 3.47 -8.08
N ILE A 119 3.15 3.79 -9.06
CA ILE A 119 2.76 2.86 -10.14
C ILE A 119 4.00 2.35 -10.88
N PHE A 120 4.91 3.25 -11.30
CA PHE A 120 6.13 2.85 -12.02
C PHE A 120 7.18 2.18 -11.14
N ARG A 121 7.14 2.40 -9.83
CA ARG A 121 8.07 1.83 -8.87
C ARG A 121 7.71 0.39 -8.49
N ILE A 122 6.45 0.15 -8.14
CA ILE A 122 6.00 -1.13 -7.55
C ILE A 122 5.21 -2.02 -8.52
N GLY A 123 4.69 -1.47 -9.63
CA GLY A 123 3.84 -2.22 -10.55
C GLY A 123 4.65 -3.11 -11.49
N ASP A 124 4.48 -4.41 -11.37
CA ASP A 124 4.98 -5.39 -12.34
C ASP A 124 4.02 -5.48 -13.53
N ASP A 125 2.73 -5.52 -13.24
CA ASP A 125 1.63 -5.51 -14.20
C ASP A 125 0.53 -4.54 -13.73
N SER A 126 -0.34 -4.10 -14.63
CA SER A 126 -1.41 -3.17 -14.30
C SER A 126 -2.68 -3.44 -15.09
N VAL A 127 -3.79 -3.04 -14.47
CA VAL A 127 -5.13 -3.01 -15.08
C VAL A 127 -5.59 -1.56 -15.12
N PHE A 128 -5.80 -1.02 -16.31
CA PHE A 128 -6.30 0.33 -16.47
C PHE A 128 -7.83 0.32 -16.53
N LEU A 129 -8.46 0.97 -15.56
CA LEU A 129 -9.92 1.07 -15.45
C LEU A 129 -10.40 2.43 -15.94
N ASP A 130 -11.45 2.44 -16.75
CA ASP A 130 -12.08 3.66 -17.25
C ASP A 130 -13.33 4.00 -16.43
N ALA A 131 -13.41 5.26 -16.00
CA ALA A 131 -14.53 5.75 -15.20
C ALA A 131 -15.83 5.90 -16.01
N ASP A 132 -15.72 6.22 -17.30
CA ASP A 132 -16.89 6.48 -18.16
C ASP A 132 -17.55 5.19 -18.59
N SER A 133 -16.79 4.27 -19.16
CA SER A 133 -17.29 2.95 -19.58
C SER A 133 -17.46 1.96 -18.42
N LYS A 134 -16.85 2.24 -17.26
CA LYS A 134 -16.80 1.37 -16.06
C LYS A 134 -16.27 -0.03 -16.36
N THR A 135 -15.34 -0.11 -17.30
CA THR A 135 -14.71 -1.36 -17.75
C THR A 135 -13.19 -1.24 -17.74
N MET A 136 -12.55 -2.38 -17.92
CA MET A 136 -11.12 -2.45 -18.15
C MET A 136 -10.82 -2.02 -19.60
N LEU A 137 -9.90 -1.08 -19.78
CA LEU A 137 -9.43 -0.66 -21.10
C LEU A 137 -8.27 -1.51 -21.61
N THR A 138 -7.29 -1.80 -20.74
CA THR A 138 -6.10 -2.56 -21.09
C THR A 138 -5.43 -3.13 -19.86
N THR A 139 -4.54 -4.08 -20.08
CA THR A 139 -3.62 -4.63 -19.08
C THR A 139 -2.20 -4.63 -19.62
N GLY A 140 -1.21 -4.65 -18.74
CA GLY A 140 0.21 -4.77 -19.09
C GLY A 140 1.12 -4.03 -18.12
N SER A 141 2.42 -4.20 -18.29
CA SER A 141 3.40 -3.46 -17.50
C SER A 141 3.18 -1.95 -17.65
N PRO A 142 3.14 -1.18 -16.55
CA PRO A 142 2.96 0.28 -16.63
C PRO A 142 3.97 0.96 -17.56
N ARG A 143 5.20 0.47 -17.61
CA ARG A 143 6.27 1.02 -18.46
C ARG A 143 6.04 0.74 -19.94
N GLU A 144 5.59 -0.47 -20.28
CA GLU A 144 5.22 -0.85 -21.65
C GLU A 144 3.99 -0.10 -22.13
N LEU A 145 2.96 0.00 -21.28
CA LEU A 145 1.76 0.76 -21.59
C LEU A 145 2.06 2.24 -21.81
N ARG A 146 2.97 2.83 -21.03
CA ARG A 146 3.44 4.20 -21.22
C ARG A 146 4.10 4.40 -22.59
N ALA A 147 4.96 3.46 -23.00
CA ALA A 147 5.73 3.57 -24.23
C ALA A 147 4.91 3.23 -25.48
N HIS A 148 4.04 2.22 -25.41
CA HIS A 148 3.50 1.54 -26.60
C HIS A 148 1.96 1.45 -26.63
N SER A 149 1.22 1.89 -25.60
CA SER A 149 -0.24 1.79 -25.64
C SER A 149 -0.82 2.56 -26.81
N GLU A 150 -1.69 1.96 -27.60
CA GLU A 150 -2.45 2.61 -28.67
C GLU A 150 -3.60 3.47 -28.14
N ILE A 151 -4.02 3.23 -26.88
CA ILE A 151 -5.13 3.93 -26.22
C ILE A 151 -4.66 5.29 -25.74
N ALA A 152 -5.17 6.37 -26.39
CA ALA A 152 -4.77 7.75 -26.10
C ALA A 152 -4.96 8.14 -24.63
N GLN A 153 -6.06 7.69 -24.00
CA GLN A 153 -6.38 7.96 -22.59
C GLN A 153 -5.34 7.35 -21.64
N VAL A 154 -4.90 6.13 -21.93
CA VAL A 154 -3.85 5.43 -21.13
C VAL A 154 -2.53 6.17 -21.25
N ARG A 155 -2.11 6.55 -22.48
CA ARG A 155 -0.90 7.34 -22.68
C ARG A 155 -0.97 8.69 -21.98
N ALA A 156 -2.08 9.41 -22.13
CA ALA A 156 -2.27 10.72 -21.48
C ALA A 156 -2.17 10.61 -19.95
N PHE A 157 -2.72 9.55 -19.36
CA PHE A 157 -2.61 9.31 -17.92
C PHE A 157 -1.17 9.03 -17.51
N LEU A 158 -0.50 8.10 -18.17
CA LEU A 158 0.84 7.64 -17.79
C LEU A 158 1.96 8.64 -18.10
N ASN A 159 1.72 9.64 -18.98
CA ASN A 159 2.69 10.70 -19.32
C ASN A 159 2.38 12.06 -18.67
N ARG A 160 1.34 12.21 -17.88
CA ARG A 160 0.96 13.52 -17.30
C ARG A 160 2.01 14.15 -16.36
N GLY A 161 3.04 13.38 -15.97
CA GLY A 161 4.18 13.91 -15.21
C GLY A 161 5.27 14.56 -16.05
N GLU A 162 5.27 14.39 -17.39
CA GLU A 162 6.31 14.93 -18.29
C GLU A 162 5.95 16.27 -18.91
N THR A 163 4.72 16.74 -18.82
CA THR A 163 4.27 17.96 -19.50
C THR A 163 4.74 19.27 -18.85
N ASN A 164 5.45 19.21 -17.71
CA ASN A 164 5.90 20.42 -17.02
C ASN A 164 7.39 20.78 -17.19
N ASP A 165 8.23 19.92 -17.75
CA ASP A 165 9.70 20.21 -17.83
C ASP A 165 10.16 20.70 -19.20
N ASP A 166 9.42 20.50 -20.28
CA ASP A 166 9.81 20.90 -21.62
C ASP A 166 9.26 22.29 -22.06
N ALA A 167 8.31 22.85 -21.32
CA ALA A 167 7.73 24.15 -21.66
C ALA A 167 8.55 25.35 -21.14
N ASP A 168 9.53 25.14 -20.25
CA ASP A 168 10.35 26.21 -19.63
C ASP A 168 11.77 26.28 -20.20
N ARG A 169 12.05 25.54 -21.28
CA ARG A 169 13.36 25.52 -21.97
C ARG A 169 13.33 25.99 -23.44
N ALA A 170 12.29 26.69 -23.85
CA ALA A 170 12.22 27.28 -25.19
C ALA A 170 12.25 28.83 -25.15
#